data_bcc80c6b77987c74068e37352d7c7fd5
#
_entry.id   bcc80c6b77987c74068e37352d7c7fd5
#
_cell.length_a   1.000
_cell.length_b   1.000
_cell.length_c   1.000
_cell.angle_alpha   90.00
_cell.angle_beta   90.00
_cell.angle_gamma   90.00
#
_symmetry.space_group_name_H-M   'P 1'
#
loop_
_entity.id
_entity.type
_entity.pdbx_description
1 polymer ?
#
loop_
_entity_poly.entity_id
_entity_poly.type
_entity_poly.pdbx_seq_one_letter_code
_entity_poly.pdbx_strand_id
1 'polypeptide(L)'
;MNSFFYKIYRKTIVGNLVRNLYHWLQGILPDKIFLANKYRISMGKKLQLNPPTTLNEKINWLKLYDRRDILTKCADKYKVREIILERIGDKYLVPLYFQTKNPNEIVSENIKDTPCIIKTNHDSSGGIFIYDKEVVDWKELRSQLKKRIRKNYYRKSREWQYKNIKPRIIVEKLLLDSKGNIPLDFKLHCFNGKARMIQVDIDRGTEKHSRNWYDLEWKREPYKWSSPKRSGAFTDPSDTEVEKPQTLNEMIMLSETLASDFDYVRVDWYDVDGKLYFGELTFHHDGGIRPIIPYEWDIRLGQELKLSTRA
;
A
#
# COMPACT_ATOMS: atom_id res chain seq x y z
N MET A 1 20.37 14.64 -15.74
CA MET A 1 21.35 14.69 -14.63
C MET A 1 22.52 13.78 -15.03
N ASN A 2 23.74 14.34 -15.17
CA ASN A 2 24.91 13.59 -15.66
C ASN A 2 25.17 12.32 -14.88
N SER A 3 25.45 11.21 -15.55
CA SER A 3 25.76 9.88 -14.97
C SER A 3 26.83 9.92 -13.88
N PHE A 4 27.77 10.87 -13.96
CA PHE A 4 28.83 11.11 -13.00
C PHE A 4 28.29 11.65 -11.65
N PHE A 5 27.42 12.67 -11.67
CA PHE A 5 26.77 13.21 -10.47
C PHE A 5 25.86 12.17 -9.78
N TYR A 6 25.20 11.31 -10.55
CA TYR A 6 24.36 10.23 -10.04
C TYR A 6 25.20 9.17 -9.29
N LYS A 7 26.40 8.82 -9.81
CA LYS A 7 27.32 7.87 -9.14
C LYS A 7 27.89 8.45 -7.83
N ILE A 8 28.29 9.73 -7.83
CA ILE A 8 28.80 10.42 -6.62
C ILE A 8 27.68 10.48 -5.57
N TYR A 9 26.49 10.92 -5.95
CA TYR A 9 25.36 11.05 -5.04
C TYR A 9 24.92 9.70 -4.41
N ARG A 10 25.04 8.58 -5.13
CA ARG A 10 24.62 7.26 -4.61
C ARG A 10 25.70 6.43 -3.93
N LYS A 11 26.96 6.58 -4.29
CA LYS A 11 28.05 5.64 -3.91
C LYS A 11 29.14 6.25 -3.03
N THR A 12 29.14 7.56 -2.76
CA THR A 12 30.18 8.18 -1.93
C THR A 12 29.69 8.53 -0.52
N ILE A 13 30.62 8.65 0.42
CA ILE A 13 30.37 9.10 1.80
C ILE A 13 29.72 10.49 1.79
N VAL A 14 30.22 11.40 0.94
CA VAL A 14 29.69 12.75 0.78
C VAL A 14 28.24 12.71 0.27
N GLY A 15 27.95 11.87 -0.74
CA GLY A 15 26.59 11.67 -1.24
C GLY A 15 25.65 11.09 -0.17
N ASN A 16 26.16 10.23 0.72
CA ASN A 16 25.40 9.72 1.87
C ASN A 16 25.09 10.84 2.88
N LEU A 17 26.06 11.69 3.21
CA LEU A 17 25.89 12.84 4.11
C LEU A 17 24.86 13.83 3.54
N VAL A 18 24.96 14.18 2.27
CA VAL A 18 24.00 15.06 1.58
C VAL A 18 22.61 14.48 1.59
N ARG A 19 22.45 13.19 1.31
CA ARG A 19 21.14 12.52 1.40
C ARG A 19 20.59 12.50 2.82
N ASN A 20 21.43 12.21 3.81
CA ASN A 20 21.00 12.17 5.21
C ASN A 20 20.57 13.56 5.69
N LEU A 21 21.33 14.60 5.33
CA LEU A 21 20.96 15.99 5.60
C LEU A 21 19.67 16.39 4.90
N TYR A 22 19.53 16.05 3.62
CA TYR A 22 18.29 16.27 2.87
C TYR A 22 17.08 15.57 3.51
N HIS A 23 17.23 14.29 3.89
CA HIS A 23 16.16 13.56 4.57
C HIS A 23 15.86 14.12 5.96
N TRP A 24 16.86 14.59 6.67
CA TRP A 24 16.69 15.25 7.96
C TRP A 24 15.93 16.57 7.79
N LEU A 25 16.34 17.43 6.86
CA LEU A 25 15.65 18.68 6.51
C LEU A 25 14.21 18.42 6.07
N GLN A 26 13.99 17.43 5.22
CA GLN A 26 12.63 16.99 4.84
C GLN A 26 11.81 16.55 6.07
N GLY A 27 12.48 15.95 7.06
CA GLY A 27 11.85 15.47 8.30
C GLY A 27 11.25 16.58 9.17
N ILE A 28 11.81 17.80 9.13
CA ILE A 28 11.37 18.96 9.94
C ILE A 28 10.38 19.86 9.19
N LEU A 29 10.19 19.68 7.87
CA LEU A 29 9.23 20.48 7.12
C LEU A 29 7.81 20.23 7.61
N PRO A 30 6.97 21.28 7.72
CA PRO A 30 5.53 21.12 7.90
C PRO A 30 4.93 20.23 6.80
N ASP A 31 3.97 19.37 7.16
CA ASP A 31 3.37 18.38 6.25
C ASP A 31 2.90 19.00 4.94
N LYS A 32 2.22 20.17 5.01
CA LYS A 32 1.72 20.88 3.83
C LYS A 32 2.83 21.25 2.85
N ILE A 33 3.96 21.76 3.35
CA ILE A 33 5.11 22.15 2.53
C ILE A 33 5.77 20.91 1.92
N PHE A 34 5.96 19.87 2.74
CA PHE A 34 6.52 18.59 2.28
C PHE A 34 5.69 18.00 1.15
N LEU A 35 4.37 17.91 1.32
CA LEU A 35 3.46 17.33 0.32
C LEU A 35 3.39 18.18 -0.95
N ALA A 36 3.34 19.51 -0.82
CA ALA A 36 3.35 20.40 -1.98
C ALA A 36 4.62 20.25 -2.84
N ASN A 37 5.79 20.17 -2.19
CA ASN A 37 7.06 19.94 -2.87
C ASN A 37 7.11 18.57 -3.56
N LYS A 38 6.69 17.52 -2.84
CA LYS A 38 6.68 16.16 -3.35
C LYS A 38 5.71 16.01 -4.53
N TYR A 39 4.52 16.60 -4.43
CA TYR A 39 3.53 16.64 -5.50
C TYR A 39 4.09 17.37 -6.74
N ARG A 40 4.67 18.56 -6.57
CA ARG A 40 5.26 19.33 -7.66
C ARG A 40 6.35 18.56 -8.40
N ILE A 41 7.24 17.87 -7.67
CA ILE A 41 8.32 17.05 -8.26
C ILE A 41 7.75 15.85 -9.03
N SER A 42 6.72 15.21 -8.51
CA SER A 42 6.20 13.97 -9.10
C SER A 42 5.16 14.20 -10.18
N MET A 43 4.32 15.25 -10.04
CA MET A 43 3.21 15.56 -10.94
C MET A 43 3.53 16.68 -11.96
N GLY A 44 4.65 17.38 -11.77
CA GLY A 44 4.99 18.55 -12.59
C GLY A 44 4.07 19.78 -12.40
N LYS A 45 3.18 19.73 -11.40
CA LYS A 45 2.13 20.74 -11.17
C LYS A 45 2.13 21.18 -9.69
N LYS A 46 1.60 22.38 -9.43
CA LYS A 46 1.36 22.86 -8.07
C LYS A 46 0.21 22.07 -7.43
N LEU A 47 0.36 21.67 -6.17
CA LEU A 47 -0.70 21.04 -5.39
C LEU A 47 -1.78 22.07 -5.03
N GLN A 48 -2.99 21.85 -5.54
CA GLN A 48 -4.17 22.66 -5.20
C GLN A 48 -4.96 21.98 -4.09
N LEU A 49 -5.18 22.68 -2.97
CA LEU A 49 -5.88 22.15 -1.79
C LEU A 49 -7.12 22.96 -1.41
N ASN A 50 -7.36 24.10 -2.04
CA ASN A 50 -8.47 24.98 -1.70
C ASN A 50 -9.11 25.60 -2.95
N PRO A 51 -10.16 24.97 -3.49
CA PRO A 51 -10.58 23.59 -3.25
C PRO A 51 -9.69 22.59 -4.04
N PRO A 52 -9.52 21.35 -3.59
CA PRO A 52 -8.89 20.30 -4.39
C PRO A 52 -9.87 19.82 -5.46
N THR A 53 -9.39 19.61 -6.68
CA THR A 53 -10.23 19.30 -7.85
C THR A 53 -10.00 17.89 -8.37
N THR A 54 -8.74 17.44 -8.44
CA THR A 54 -8.39 16.11 -8.95
C THR A 54 -8.40 15.06 -7.85
N LEU A 55 -8.48 13.77 -8.23
CA LEU A 55 -8.40 12.67 -7.28
C LEU A 55 -7.08 12.71 -6.49
N ASN A 56 -5.96 12.94 -7.17
CA ASN A 56 -4.65 13.04 -6.52
C ASN A 56 -4.57 14.21 -5.52
N GLU A 57 -5.17 15.36 -5.82
CA GLU A 57 -5.26 16.49 -4.90
C GLU A 57 -6.13 16.17 -3.68
N LYS A 58 -7.27 15.49 -3.88
CA LYS A 58 -8.15 15.05 -2.80
C LYS A 58 -7.49 14.02 -1.90
N ILE A 59 -6.72 13.08 -2.44
CA ILE A 59 -5.91 12.15 -1.64
C ILE A 59 -4.88 12.93 -0.79
N ASN A 60 -4.21 13.94 -1.35
CA ASN A 60 -3.30 14.79 -0.58
C ASN A 60 -4.02 15.65 0.47
N TRP A 61 -5.24 16.10 0.18
CA TRP A 61 -6.09 16.79 1.15
C TRP A 61 -6.42 15.88 2.33
N LEU A 62 -6.85 14.64 2.07
CA LEU A 62 -7.12 13.64 3.12
C LEU A 62 -5.87 13.35 3.97
N LYS A 63 -4.67 13.27 3.37
CA LYS A 63 -3.41 13.12 4.13
C LYS A 63 -3.16 14.23 5.14
N LEU A 64 -3.61 15.45 4.85
CA LEU A 64 -3.41 16.61 5.70
C LEU A 64 -4.50 16.77 6.77
N TYR A 65 -5.73 16.46 6.41
CA TYR A 65 -6.89 16.88 7.19
C TYR A 65 -7.66 15.72 7.81
N ASP A 66 -7.69 14.53 7.23
CA ASP A 66 -8.28 13.35 7.90
C ASP A 66 -7.24 12.70 8.82
N ARG A 67 -7.36 12.98 10.11
CA ARG A 67 -6.43 12.52 11.15
C ARG A 67 -7.13 11.67 12.22
N ARG A 68 -8.26 11.08 11.88
CA ARG A 68 -9.03 10.22 12.79
C ARG A 68 -8.23 8.99 13.23
N ASP A 69 -8.37 8.58 14.49
CA ASP A 69 -7.66 7.44 15.06
C ASP A 69 -8.00 6.11 14.39
N ILE A 70 -9.21 6.01 13.83
CA ILE A 70 -9.64 4.82 13.08
C ILE A 70 -8.70 4.52 11.91
N LEU A 71 -8.14 5.54 11.24
CA LEU A 71 -7.17 5.35 10.17
C LEU A 71 -5.90 4.64 10.66
N THR A 72 -5.44 5.01 11.86
CA THR A 72 -4.28 4.37 12.50
C THR A 72 -4.56 2.90 12.83
N LYS A 73 -5.76 2.59 13.35
CA LYS A 73 -6.19 1.22 13.65
C LYS A 73 -6.29 0.39 12.38
N CYS A 74 -6.88 0.95 11.32
CA CYS A 74 -7.04 0.29 10.02
C CYS A 74 -5.72 0.06 9.26
N ALA A 75 -4.75 0.97 9.38
CA ALA A 75 -3.45 0.84 8.73
C ALA A 75 -2.47 -0.08 9.48
N ASP A 76 -2.71 -0.36 10.75
CA ASP A 76 -1.96 -1.34 11.55
C ASP A 76 -2.36 -2.76 11.13
N LYS A 77 -1.45 -3.48 10.42
CA LYS A 77 -1.72 -4.83 9.91
C LYS A 77 -2.11 -5.85 10.99
N TYR A 78 -1.80 -5.57 12.25
CA TYR A 78 -2.21 -6.42 13.38
C TYR A 78 -3.58 -6.00 13.92
N LYS A 79 -3.78 -4.69 14.16
CA LYS A 79 -5.03 -4.19 14.77
C LYS A 79 -6.22 -4.17 13.82
N VAL A 80 -6.00 -4.02 12.52
CA VAL A 80 -7.08 -4.08 11.53
C VAL A 80 -7.85 -5.40 11.58
N ARG A 81 -7.22 -6.48 12.05
CA ARG A 81 -7.84 -7.79 12.22
C ARG A 81 -9.07 -7.77 13.15
N GLU A 82 -9.06 -6.90 14.17
CA GLU A 82 -10.22 -6.69 15.05
C GLU A 82 -11.41 -6.08 14.28
N ILE A 83 -11.12 -5.11 13.40
CA ILE A 83 -12.14 -4.46 12.56
C ILE A 83 -12.72 -5.45 11.54
N ILE A 84 -11.86 -6.28 10.94
CA ILE A 84 -12.29 -7.30 9.98
C ILE A 84 -13.18 -8.33 10.67
N LEU A 85 -12.77 -8.82 11.85
CA LEU A 85 -13.56 -9.76 12.65
C LEU A 85 -14.94 -9.18 12.97
N GLU A 86 -14.99 -7.93 13.41
CA GLU A 86 -16.22 -7.24 13.83
C GLU A 86 -17.17 -6.97 12.63
N ARG A 87 -16.63 -6.53 11.48
CA ARG A 87 -17.46 -6.05 10.37
C ARG A 87 -17.86 -7.10 9.38
N ILE A 88 -17.00 -8.07 9.12
CA ILE A 88 -17.21 -9.06 8.05
C ILE A 88 -16.90 -10.51 8.47
N GLY A 89 -16.34 -10.73 9.66
CA GLY A 89 -16.06 -12.05 10.21
C GLY A 89 -14.62 -12.53 9.99
N ASP A 90 -14.27 -13.59 10.72
CA ASP A 90 -12.90 -14.13 10.79
C ASP A 90 -12.48 -14.95 9.57
N LYS A 91 -13.45 -15.47 8.79
CA LYS A 91 -13.20 -16.31 7.61
C LYS A 91 -12.36 -15.64 6.53
N TYR A 92 -12.33 -14.30 6.54
CA TYR A 92 -11.55 -13.49 5.59
C TYR A 92 -10.15 -13.14 6.10
N LEU A 93 -9.81 -13.48 7.34
CA LEU A 93 -8.51 -13.20 7.90
C LEU A 93 -7.47 -14.24 7.47
N VAL A 94 -6.32 -13.77 6.97
CA VAL A 94 -5.16 -14.64 6.77
C VAL A 94 -4.75 -15.25 8.11
N PRO A 95 -4.51 -16.56 8.22
CA PRO A 95 -4.06 -17.18 9.47
C PRO A 95 -2.79 -16.52 10.02
N LEU A 96 -2.85 -16.06 11.28
CA LEU A 96 -1.72 -15.48 12.00
C LEU A 96 -1.01 -16.59 12.77
N TYR A 97 0.27 -16.82 12.45
CA TYR A 97 1.07 -17.86 13.07
C TYR A 97 1.80 -17.37 14.33
N PHE A 98 2.34 -16.15 14.26
CA PHE A 98 3.08 -15.55 15.36
C PHE A 98 3.05 -14.03 15.31
N GLN A 99 3.26 -13.39 16.46
CA GLN A 99 3.41 -11.95 16.53
C GLN A 99 4.29 -11.54 17.71
N THR A 100 5.11 -10.51 17.53
CA THR A 100 5.97 -10.02 18.59
C THR A 100 6.37 -8.56 18.41
N LYS A 101 6.75 -7.89 19.49
CA LYS A 101 7.43 -6.59 19.45
C LYS A 101 8.96 -6.74 19.52
N ASN A 102 9.45 -7.92 19.86
CA ASN A 102 10.86 -8.21 20.01
C ASN A 102 11.41 -9.01 18.81
N PRO A 103 12.21 -8.42 17.91
CA PRO A 103 12.78 -9.13 16.78
C PRO A 103 13.62 -10.36 17.14
N ASN A 104 14.13 -10.46 18.38
CA ASN A 104 14.93 -11.61 18.79
C ASN A 104 14.09 -12.88 18.93
N GLU A 105 12.77 -12.76 19.09
CA GLU A 105 11.83 -13.87 19.15
C GLU A 105 11.47 -14.45 17.77
N ILE A 106 11.97 -13.85 16.68
CA ILE A 106 11.82 -14.43 15.34
C ILE A 106 12.92 -15.48 15.16
N VAL A 107 12.58 -16.70 15.51
CA VAL A 107 13.40 -17.92 15.47
C VAL A 107 12.57 -19.07 14.89
N SER A 108 13.23 -20.13 14.40
CA SER A 108 12.57 -21.28 13.76
C SER A 108 11.48 -21.88 14.63
N GLU A 109 11.76 -22.01 15.94
CA GLU A 109 10.90 -22.66 16.92
C GLU A 109 9.57 -21.90 17.15
N ASN A 110 9.59 -20.58 16.99
CA ASN A 110 8.40 -19.73 17.13
C ASN A 110 7.57 -19.62 15.84
N ILE A 111 8.08 -20.12 14.71
CA ILE A 111 7.34 -20.15 13.46
C ILE A 111 6.57 -21.44 13.34
N LYS A 112 5.24 -21.34 13.48
CA LYS A 112 4.34 -22.50 13.54
C LYS A 112 4.48 -23.39 12.31
N ASP A 113 4.48 -22.78 11.11
CA ASP A 113 4.43 -23.51 9.85
C ASP A 113 5.01 -22.69 8.69
N THR A 114 5.37 -23.38 7.60
CA THR A 114 5.77 -22.82 6.31
C THR A 114 4.95 -23.42 5.18
N PRO A 115 4.72 -22.70 4.07
CA PRO A 115 5.25 -21.36 3.78
C PRO A 115 4.56 -20.25 4.58
N CYS A 116 5.34 -19.23 4.96
CA CYS A 116 4.81 -18.09 5.70
C CYS A 116 5.40 -16.75 5.20
N ILE A 117 4.80 -15.64 5.63
CA ILE A 117 5.26 -14.30 5.31
C ILE A 117 5.46 -13.51 6.60
N ILE A 118 6.63 -12.90 6.75
CA ILE A 118 6.99 -12.06 7.90
C ILE A 118 6.90 -10.60 7.51
N LYS A 119 6.09 -9.83 8.23
CA LYS A 119 5.82 -8.40 7.96
C LYS A 119 6.01 -7.55 9.21
N THR A 120 6.36 -6.28 9.04
CA THR A 120 6.14 -5.26 10.07
C THR A 120 4.74 -4.65 9.89
N ASN A 121 4.06 -4.36 11.01
CA ASN A 121 2.64 -3.92 10.99
C ASN A 121 2.46 -2.45 10.58
N HIS A 122 3.50 -1.64 10.66
CA HIS A 122 3.46 -0.18 10.68
C HIS A 122 4.08 0.49 9.44
N ASP A 123 4.29 -0.27 8.38
CA ASP A 123 4.88 0.24 7.14
C ASP A 123 4.30 -0.42 5.88
N SER A 124 4.71 0.09 4.72
CA SER A 124 4.37 -0.43 3.40
C SER A 124 5.61 -1.01 2.70
N SER A 125 6.48 -1.71 3.44
CA SER A 125 7.77 -2.20 2.92
C SER A 125 7.73 -3.59 2.29
N GLY A 126 6.55 -4.22 2.25
CA GLY A 126 6.39 -5.62 1.81
C GLY A 126 6.83 -6.64 2.85
N GLY A 127 6.56 -7.91 2.58
CA GLY A 127 6.90 -9.05 3.43
C GLY A 127 8.22 -9.72 3.07
N ILE A 128 8.68 -10.58 3.96
CA ILE A 128 9.78 -11.53 3.74
C ILE A 128 9.14 -12.90 3.64
N PHE A 129 9.30 -13.55 2.49
CA PHE A 129 8.72 -14.86 2.21
C PHE A 129 9.64 -15.95 2.75
N ILE A 130 9.08 -16.89 3.49
CA ILE A 130 9.78 -18.06 4.04
C ILE A 130 9.06 -19.30 3.49
N TYR A 131 9.70 -20.00 2.59
CA TYR A 131 9.19 -21.25 2.02
C TYR A 131 9.64 -22.46 2.82
N ASP A 132 10.88 -22.41 3.32
CA ASP A 132 11.48 -23.45 4.15
C ASP A 132 12.26 -22.77 5.29
N LYS A 133 11.92 -23.08 6.53
CA LYS A 133 12.53 -22.50 7.72
C LYS A 133 13.93 -23.01 8.01
N GLU A 134 14.30 -24.16 7.46
CA GLU A 134 15.61 -24.80 7.70
C GLU A 134 16.75 -24.10 6.94
N VAL A 135 16.44 -23.40 5.83
CA VAL A 135 17.44 -22.68 5.02
C VAL A 135 17.54 -21.18 5.36
N VAL A 136 16.82 -20.69 6.38
CA VAL A 136 16.77 -19.27 6.72
C VAL A 136 17.97 -18.85 7.55
N ASP A 137 18.68 -17.80 7.13
CA ASP A 137 19.59 -17.07 8.02
C ASP A 137 18.81 -16.21 9.02
N TRP A 138 18.42 -16.83 10.13
CA TRP A 138 17.66 -16.18 11.19
C TRP A 138 18.37 -14.99 11.81
N LYS A 139 19.72 -14.98 11.83
CA LYS A 139 20.52 -13.86 12.37
C LYS A 139 20.39 -12.63 11.48
N GLU A 140 20.56 -12.80 10.16
CA GLU A 140 20.41 -11.72 9.20
C GLU A 140 18.95 -11.24 9.15
N LEU A 141 17.98 -12.15 9.15
CA LEU A 141 16.56 -11.83 9.20
C LEU A 141 16.21 -10.95 10.40
N ARG A 142 16.65 -11.32 11.60
CA ARG A 142 16.47 -10.50 12.81
C ARG A 142 17.15 -9.13 12.68
N SER A 143 18.34 -9.07 12.09
CA SER A 143 19.04 -7.81 11.83
C SER A 143 18.22 -6.88 10.92
N GLN A 144 17.64 -7.40 9.85
CA GLN A 144 16.75 -6.65 8.96
C GLN A 144 15.49 -6.16 9.68
N LEU A 145 14.85 -7.03 10.46
CA LEU A 145 13.65 -6.68 11.21
C LEU A 145 13.91 -5.62 12.29
N LYS A 146 15.07 -5.70 13.00
CA LYS A 146 15.52 -4.66 13.94
C LYS A 146 15.66 -3.29 13.27
N LYS A 147 16.15 -3.26 12.02
CA LYS A 147 16.23 -2.01 11.24
C LYS A 147 14.86 -1.51 10.80
N ARG A 148 13.93 -2.43 10.43
CA ARG A 148 12.57 -2.08 9.98
C ARG A 148 11.72 -1.49 11.11
N ILE A 149 11.66 -2.12 12.28
CA ILE A 149 10.80 -1.66 13.40
C ILE A 149 11.22 -0.30 13.99
N ARG A 150 12.46 0.15 13.75
CA ARG A 150 12.94 1.47 14.18
C ARG A 150 12.52 2.61 13.26
N LYS A 151 12.01 2.29 12.07
CA LYS A 151 11.61 3.29 11.07
C LYS A 151 10.18 3.73 11.29
N ASN A 152 9.93 5.03 11.27
CA ASN A 152 8.59 5.55 11.23
C ASN A 152 8.23 5.95 9.78
N TYR A 153 7.28 5.24 9.18
CA TYR A 153 6.90 5.43 7.79
C TYR A 153 6.31 6.83 7.51
N TYR A 154 5.63 7.42 8.49
CA TYR A 154 5.11 8.79 8.40
C TYR A 154 6.20 9.82 8.04
N ARG A 155 7.41 9.70 8.58
CA ARG A 155 8.49 10.65 8.28
C ARG A 155 8.81 10.73 6.78
N LYS A 156 8.60 9.65 6.05
CA LYS A 156 8.88 9.51 4.62
C LYS A 156 7.67 9.83 3.73
N SER A 157 6.47 9.49 4.19
CA SER A 157 5.24 9.54 3.39
C SER A 157 4.33 10.71 3.74
N ARG A 158 4.39 11.19 4.99
CA ARG A 158 3.42 12.11 5.59
C ARG A 158 1.99 11.54 5.60
N GLU A 159 1.88 10.24 5.59
CA GLU A 159 0.62 9.53 5.77
C GLU A 159 0.33 9.38 7.25
N TRP A 160 -0.62 10.18 7.75
CA TRP A 160 -0.91 10.35 9.17
C TRP A 160 -1.14 9.04 9.91
N GLN A 161 -1.84 8.09 9.30
CA GLN A 161 -2.19 6.81 9.91
C GLN A 161 -0.98 6.01 10.41
N TYR A 162 0.20 6.18 9.79
CA TYR A 162 1.42 5.46 10.22
C TYR A 162 2.18 6.14 11.36
N LYS A 163 1.81 7.37 11.74
CA LYS A 163 2.57 8.17 12.71
C LYS A 163 2.66 7.50 14.08
N ASN A 164 1.54 6.96 14.55
CA ASN A 164 1.34 6.49 15.92
C ASN A 164 1.19 4.97 16.04
N ILE A 165 1.36 4.20 14.95
CA ILE A 165 1.34 2.74 15.02
C ILE A 165 2.54 2.26 15.86
N LYS A 166 2.24 1.47 16.90
CA LYS A 166 3.28 0.83 17.72
C LYS A 166 3.87 -0.34 16.93
N PRO A 167 5.19 -0.33 16.64
CA PRO A 167 5.83 -1.33 15.82
C PRO A 167 5.68 -2.76 16.38
N ARG A 168 5.37 -3.71 15.47
CA ARG A 168 5.22 -5.13 15.75
C ARG A 168 5.63 -5.92 14.51
N ILE A 169 6.09 -7.13 14.69
CA ILE A 169 6.32 -8.12 13.66
C ILE A 169 5.16 -9.10 13.70
N ILE A 170 4.62 -9.44 12.55
CA ILE A 170 3.59 -10.47 12.37
C ILE A 170 4.10 -11.53 11.40
N VAL A 171 3.75 -12.78 11.66
CA VAL A 171 4.00 -13.92 10.80
C VAL A 171 2.65 -14.51 10.41
N GLU A 172 2.35 -14.49 9.14
CA GLU A 172 1.10 -14.99 8.59
C GLU A 172 1.36 -16.13 7.62
N LYS A 173 0.36 -16.99 7.42
CA LYS A 173 0.38 -17.99 6.36
C LYS A 173 0.67 -17.29 5.02
N LEU A 174 1.59 -17.82 4.23
CA LEU A 174 1.72 -17.40 2.83
C LEU A 174 0.57 -18.03 2.03
N LEU A 175 -0.24 -17.18 1.43
CA LEU A 175 -1.33 -17.63 0.57
C LEU A 175 -0.75 -18.10 -0.76
N LEU A 176 -1.08 -19.32 -1.14
CA LEU A 176 -0.75 -19.91 -2.43
C LEU A 176 -2.02 -20.55 -3.02
N ASP A 177 -2.18 -20.47 -4.33
CA ASP A 177 -3.24 -21.16 -5.06
C ASP A 177 -2.95 -22.68 -5.13
N SER A 178 -3.86 -23.45 -5.71
CA SER A 178 -3.73 -24.91 -5.88
C SER A 178 -2.54 -25.32 -6.76
N LYS A 179 -1.96 -24.37 -7.53
CA LYS A 179 -0.76 -24.57 -8.37
C LYS A 179 0.52 -24.12 -7.67
N GLY A 180 0.45 -23.63 -6.42
CA GLY A 180 1.58 -23.11 -5.66
C GLY A 180 2.01 -21.69 -6.03
N ASN A 181 1.21 -20.93 -6.75
CA ASN A 181 1.51 -19.54 -7.09
C ASN A 181 0.93 -18.57 -6.04
N ILE A 182 1.55 -17.40 -5.94
CA ILE A 182 0.97 -16.29 -5.18
C ILE A 182 -0.28 -15.79 -5.92
N PRO A 183 -1.46 -15.72 -5.27
CA PRO A 183 -2.70 -15.32 -5.91
C PRO A 183 -2.65 -13.87 -6.39
N LEU A 184 -3.51 -13.56 -7.36
CA LEU A 184 -3.69 -12.18 -7.80
C LEU A 184 -4.19 -11.29 -6.67
N ASP A 185 -3.77 -10.05 -6.74
CA ASP A 185 -4.03 -9.00 -5.75
C ASP A 185 -5.07 -8.03 -6.34
N PHE A 186 -6.34 -8.21 -5.92
CA PHE A 186 -7.48 -7.38 -6.35
C PHE A 186 -7.64 -6.20 -5.40
N LYS A 187 -7.63 -4.99 -5.93
CA LYS A 187 -7.68 -3.76 -5.13
C LYS A 187 -8.88 -2.92 -5.51
N LEU A 188 -9.88 -2.92 -4.65
CA LEU A 188 -11.10 -2.16 -4.86
C LEU A 188 -10.94 -0.75 -4.27
N HIS A 189 -11.01 0.24 -5.13
CA HIS A 189 -10.99 1.65 -4.73
C HIS A 189 -12.43 2.09 -4.44
N CYS A 190 -12.68 2.51 -3.21
CA CYS A 190 -14.00 2.92 -2.76
C CYS A 190 -14.01 4.44 -2.52
N PHE A 191 -15.06 5.09 -3.03
CA PHE A 191 -15.36 6.50 -2.87
C PHE A 191 -16.65 6.65 -2.06
N ASN A 192 -16.59 7.36 -0.95
CA ASN A 192 -17.74 7.62 -0.09
C ASN A 192 -18.53 6.35 0.28
N GLY A 193 -17.80 5.29 0.63
CA GLY A 193 -18.36 4.01 1.02
C GLY A 193 -18.79 3.09 -0.14
N LYS A 194 -18.63 3.51 -1.42
CA LYS A 194 -19.01 2.72 -2.59
C LYS A 194 -17.81 2.34 -3.42
N ALA A 195 -17.78 1.08 -3.86
CA ALA A 195 -16.76 0.63 -4.80
C ALA A 195 -16.89 1.39 -6.12
N ARG A 196 -15.76 1.77 -6.73
CA ARG A 196 -15.74 2.56 -7.95
C ARG A 196 -14.93 1.93 -9.07
N MET A 197 -13.77 1.38 -8.75
CA MET A 197 -12.87 0.78 -9.73
C MET A 197 -11.98 -0.25 -9.07
N ILE A 198 -11.47 -1.16 -9.88
CA ILE A 198 -10.68 -2.31 -9.46
C ILE A 198 -9.32 -2.24 -10.13
N GLN A 199 -8.27 -2.26 -9.33
CA GLN A 199 -6.89 -2.41 -9.77
C GLN A 199 -6.48 -3.88 -9.63
N VAL A 200 -5.86 -4.43 -10.66
CA VAL A 200 -5.25 -5.76 -10.63
C VAL A 200 -3.77 -5.63 -10.96
N ASP A 201 -2.91 -6.04 -10.02
CA ASP A 201 -1.46 -6.12 -10.24
C ASP A 201 -1.11 -7.52 -10.78
N ILE A 202 -0.53 -7.59 -11.98
CA ILE A 202 -0.13 -8.82 -12.69
C ILE A 202 1.39 -8.95 -12.60
N ASP A 203 1.91 -10.16 -12.39
CA ASP A 203 3.35 -10.47 -12.28
C ASP A 203 4.07 -9.60 -11.24
N ARG A 204 3.41 -9.31 -10.12
CA ARG A 204 3.93 -8.43 -9.09
C ARG A 204 5.28 -8.92 -8.55
N GLY A 205 6.24 -7.99 -8.46
CA GLY A 205 7.59 -8.28 -7.97
C GLY A 205 8.58 -8.70 -9.05
N THR A 206 8.15 -8.81 -10.31
CA THR A 206 8.97 -9.09 -11.48
C THR A 206 9.13 -7.84 -12.37
N GLU A 207 10.03 -7.90 -13.35
CA GLU A 207 10.14 -6.83 -14.36
C GLU A 207 8.93 -6.76 -15.31
N LYS A 208 8.14 -7.83 -15.41
CA LYS A 208 6.89 -7.88 -16.20
C LYS A 208 5.70 -7.27 -15.47
N HIS A 209 5.88 -6.85 -14.20
CA HIS A 209 4.80 -6.27 -13.40
C HIS A 209 4.02 -5.21 -14.20
N SER A 210 2.72 -5.42 -14.36
CA SER A 210 1.77 -4.51 -14.99
C SER A 210 0.56 -4.31 -14.09
N ARG A 211 -0.25 -3.29 -14.40
CA ARG A 211 -1.39 -2.91 -13.58
C ARG A 211 -2.57 -2.60 -14.48
N ASN A 212 -3.58 -3.44 -14.43
CA ASN A 212 -4.81 -3.27 -15.17
C ASN A 212 -5.89 -2.65 -14.30
N TRP A 213 -6.75 -1.86 -14.91
CA TRP A 213 -7.86 -1.16 -14.26
C TRP A 213 -9.17 -1.59 -14.88
N TYR A 214 -10.17 -1.87 -14.03
CA TYR A 214 -11.49 -2.34 -14.42
C TYR A 214 -12.57 -1.54 -13.70
N ASP A 215 -13.74 -1.40 -14.34
CA ASP A 215 -14.97 -0.99 -13.68
C ASP A 215 -15.59 -2.18 -12.91
N LEU A 216 -16.77 -1.95 -12.31
CA LEU A 216 -17.43 -2.99 -11.51
C LEU A 216 -18.10 -4.08 -12.36
N GLU A 217 -18.33 -3.83 -13.66
CA GLU A 217 -18.80 -4.81 -14.66
C GLU A 217 -17.64 -5.61 -15.28
N TRP A 218 -16.40 -5.35 -14.84
CA TRP A 218 -15.16 -5.98 -15.33
C TRP A 218 -14.74 -5.52 -16.73
N LYS A 219 -15.15 -4.32 -17.16
CA LYS A 219 -14.65 -3.68 -18.38
C LYS A 219 -13.41 -2.89 -18.08
N ARG A 220 -12.49 -2.85 -19.03
CA ARG A 220 -11.25 -2.08 -18.90
C ARG A 220 -11.55 -0.59 -18.79
N GLU A 221 -10.99 0.05 -17.76
CA GLU A 221 -11.01 1.49 -17.64
C GLU A 221 -10.10 2.15 -18.70
N PRO A 222 -10.50 3.27 -19.30
CA PRO A 222 -9.79 3.88 -20.43
C PRO A 222 -8.62 4.77 -19.99
N TYR A 223 -8.07 4.56 -18.82
CA TYR A 223 -6.94 5.30 -18.28
C TYR A 223 -5.87 4.38 -17.70
N LYS A 224 -4.68 4.93 -17.50
CA LYS A 224 -3.63 4.30 -16.72
C LYS A 224 -3.26 5.13 -15.50
N TRP A 225 -3.08 4.44 -14.38
CA TRP A 225 -2.56 5.00 -13.13
C TRP A 225 -1.41 4.13 -12.65
N SER A 226 -0.21 4.47 -13.11
CA SER A 226 0.97 3.62 -13.05
C SER A 226 1.97 4.10 -12.01
N SER A 227 2.71 3.16 -11.44
CA SER A 227 3.81 3.42 -10.51
C SER A 227 5.16 3.06 -11.12
N PRO A 228 6.25 3.75 -10.77
CA PRO A 228 7.57 3.41 -11.28
C PRO A 228 8.08 2.10 -10.65
N LYS A 229 8.67 1.26 -11.49
CA LYS A 229 9.44 0.07 -11.09
C LYS A 229 10.86 0.45 -10.68
N ARG A 230 11.59 -0.50 -10.11
CA ARG A 230 13.01 -0.31 -9.77
C ARG A 230 13.91 -0.08 -10.98
N SER A 231 13.56 -0.68 -12.11
CA SER A 231 14.23 -0.50 -13.42
C SER A 231 14.06 0.89 -14.01
N GLY A 232 13.10 1.69 -13.51
CA GLY A 232 12.72 2.99 -14.08
C GLY A 232 11.54 2.90 -15.07
N ALA A 233 11.13 1.70 -15.49
CA ALA A 233 9.89 1.48 -16.22
C ALA A 233 8.68 1.70 -15.32
N PHE A 234 7.47 1.69 -15.90
CA PHE A 234 6.23 1.87 -15.17
C PHE A 234 5.39 0.58 -15.16
N THR A 235 4.47 0.47 -14.20
CA THR A 235 3.45 -0.59 -14.15
C THR A 235 2.29 -0.22 -15.06
N ASP A 236 2.58 0.08 -16.33
CA ASP A 236 1.54 0.41 -17.32
C ASP A 236 0.61 -0.81 -17.53
N PRO A 237 -0.64 -0.59 -17.93
CA PRO A 237 -1.55 -1.67 -18.29
C PRO A 237 -0.93 -2.57 -19.37
N SER A 238 -1.21 -3.86 -19.28
CA SER A 238 -0.83 -4.86 -20.28
C SER A 238 -2.06 -5.39 -21.01
N ASP A 239 -1.83 -6.00 -22.17
CA ASP A 239 -2.88 -6.69 -22.95
C ASP A 239 -3.25 -8.05 -22.35
N THR A 240 -2.60 -8.46 -21.24
CA THR A 240 -2.94 -9.68 -20.53
C THR A 240 -4.37 -9.57 -19.99
N GLU A 241 -5.25 -10.42 -20.50
CA GLU A 241 -6.61 -10.54 -19.98
C GLU A 241 -6.59 -11.28 -18.64
N VAL A 242 -7.30 -10.69 -17.68
CA VAL A 242 -7.56 -11.32 -16.38
C VAL A 242 -9.01 -11.72 -16.34
N GLU A 243 -9.27 -12.99 -16.09
CA GLU A 243 -10.64 -13.48 -15.96
C GLU A 243 -11.36 -12.77 -14.81
N LYS A 244 -12.65 -12.46 -15.01
CA LYS A 244 -13.51 -11.92 -13.97
C LYS A 244 -13.61 -12.94 -12.83
N PRO A 245 -13.14 -12.62 -11.60
CA PRO A 245 -13.24 -13.56 -10.51
C PRO A 245 -14.71 -13.84 -10.13
N GLN A 246 -15.04 -15.09 -9.87
CA GLN A 246 -16.40 -15.47 -9.45
C GLN A 246 -16.79 -14.80 -8.12
N THR A 247 -15.81 -14.46 -7.30
CA THR A 247 -15.96 -13.78 -6.01
C THR A 247 -16.11 -12.26 -6.12
N LEU A 248 -16.15 -11.68 -7.33
CA LEU A 248 -16.15 -10.21 -7.50
C LEU A 248 -17.30 -9.53 -6.77
N ASN A 249 -18.52 -10.06 -6.86
CA ASN A 249 -19.69 -9.47 -6.19
C ASN A 249 -19.54 -9.50 -4.66
N GLU A 250 -18.96 -10.58 -4.11
CA GLU A 250 -18.63 -10.67 -2.68
C GLU A 250 -17.55 -9.65 -2.30
N MET A 251 -16.47 -9.51 -3.11
CA MET A 251 -15.45 -8.48 -2.88
C MET A 251 -16.06 -7.08 -2.85
N ILE A 252 -16.96 -6.75 -3.78
CA ILE A 252 -17.62 -5.43 -3.84
C ILE A 252 -18.42 -5.19 -2.56
N MET A 253 -19.32 -6.11 -2.19
CA MET A 253 -20.15 -5.99 -1.00
C MET A 253 -19.30 -5.81 0.29
N LEU A 254 -18.29 -6.64 0.46
CA LEU A 254 -17.39 -6.58 1.63
C LEU A 254 -16.56 -5.30 1.64
N SER A 255 -16.08 -4.85 0.47
CA SER A 255 -15.33 -3.60 0.36
C SER A 255 -16.18 -2.39 0.72
N GLU A 256 -17.43 -2.33 0.29
CA GLU A 256 -18.36 -1.26 0.65
C GLU A 256 -18.65 -1.26 2.16
N THR A 257 -18.81 -2.44 2.77
CA THR A 257 -18.97 -2.58 4.21
C THR A 257 -17.75 -2.02 4.96
N LEU A 258 -16.54 -2.33 4.51
CA LEU A 258 -15.31 -1.85 5.13
C LEU A 258 -15.06 -0.37 4.84
N ALA A 259 -15.55 0.16 3.72
CA ALA A 259 -15.34 1.52 3.26
C ALA A 259 -16.34 2.54 3.84
N SER A 260 -17.41 2.10 4.51
CA SER A 260 -18.56 2.93 4.91
C SER A 260 -18.22 4.22 5.69
N ASP A 261 -17.11 4.22 6.42
CA ASP A 261 -16.70 5.36 7.26
C ASP A 261 -15.71 6.31 6.56
N PHE A 262 -15.33 6.04 5.31
CA PHE A 262 -14.23 6.72 4.65
C PHE A 262 -14.66 7.42 3.35
N ASP A 263 -14.15 8.64 3.15
CA ASP A 263 -14.34 9.33 1.88
C ASP A 263 -13.61 8.58 0.75
N TYR A 264 -12.38 8.13 1.03
CA TYR A 264 -11.58 7.30 0.13
C TYR A 264 -10.88 6.19 0.91
N VAL A 265 -10.98 4.97 0.42
CA VAL A 265 -10.17 3.83 0.87
C VAL A 265 -10.04 2.81 -0.25
N ARG A 266 -8.88 2.17 -0.34
CA ARG A 266 -8.67 1.00 -1.18
C ARG A 266 -8.68 -0.23 -0.30
N VAL A 267 -9.47 -1.22 -0.65
CA VAL A 267 -9.58 -2.50 0.03
C VAL A 267 -8.91 -3.57 -0.83
N ASP A 268 -7.89 -4.21 -0.30
CA ASP A 268 -7.09 -5.21 -1.03
C ASP A 268 -7.54 -6.63 -0.66
N TRP A 269 -7.76 -7.47 -1.66
CA TRP A 269 -8.21 -8.85 -1.54
C TRP A 269 -7.30 -9.82 -2.26
N TYR A 270 -7.14 -11.00 -1.70
CA TYR A 270 -6.60 -12.17 -2.37
C TYR A 270 -7.74 -13.17 -2.61
N ASP A 271 -7.87 -13.64 -3.85
CA ASP A 271 -8.74 -14.76 -4.20
C ASP A 271 -7.87 -16.01 -4.35
N VAL A 272 -8.06 -16.96 -3.46
CA VAL A 272 -7.34 -18.23 -3.48
C VAL A 272 -8.33 -19.32 -3.83
N ASP A 273 -8.39 -19.67 -5.11
CA ASP A 273 -9.29 -20.70 -5.64
C ASP A 273 -10.76 -20.51 -5.19
N GLY A 274 -11.26 -19.27 -5.28
CA GLY A 274 -12.63 -18.91 -4.88
C GLY A 274 -12.82 -18.61 -3.40
N LYS A 275 -11.75 -18.62 -2.60
CA LYS A 275 -11.79 -18.21 -1.20
C LYS A 275 -11.11 -16.85 -1.00
N LEU A 276 -11.87 -15.89 -0.48
CA LEU A 276 -11.37 -14.54 -0.25
C LEU A 276 -10.58 -14.42 1.05
N TYR A 277 -9.48 -13.67 0.97
CA TYR A 277 -8.72 -13.22 2.12
C TYR A 277 -8.47 -11.72 2.04
N PHE A 278 -8.68 -11.04 3.16
CA PHE A 278 -8.39 -9.62 3.31
C PHE A 278 -6.89 -9.35 3.30
N GLY A 279 -6.47 -8.37 2.50
CA GLY A 279 -5.08 -7.94 2.40
C GLY A 279 -4.76 -6.74 3.28
N GLU A 280 -5.27 -5.56 2.90
CA GLU A 280 -5.05 -4.31 3.64
C GLU A 280 -6.10 -3.24 3.32
N LEU A 281 -6.20 -2.22 4.18
CA LEU A 281 -6.86 -0.95 3.88
C LEU A 281 -5.82 0.12 3.58
N THR A 282 -5.91 0.73 2.39
CA THR A 282 -4.98 1.78 1.95
C THR A 282 -5.72 3.10 1.76
N PHE A 283 -5.37 4.11 2.55
CA PHE A 283 -6.05 5.42 2.53
C PHE A 283 -5.48 6.42 1.53
N HIS A 284 -4.24 6.22 1.10
CA HIS A 284 -3.56 7.16 0.22
C HIS A 284 -2.82 6.42 -0.89
N HIS A 285 -3.58 5.90 -1.86
CA HIS A 285 -3.02 5.14 -2.98
C HIS A 285 -1.90 5.92 -3.67
N ASP A 286 -0.75 5.27 -3.82
CA ASP A 286 0.48 5.83 -4.39
C ASP A 286 0.85 7.22 -3.81
N GLY A 287 0.37 7.51 -2.58
CA GLY A 287 0.55 8.78 -1.89
C GLY A 287 -0.10 9.97 -2.56
N GLY A 288 -1.01 9.79 -3.54
CA GLY A 288 -1.62 10.87 -4.31
C GLY A 288 -0.63 11.65 -5.17
N ILE A 289 0.43 10.99 -5.65
CA ILE A 289 1.52 11.63 -6.41
C ILE A 289 1.89 10.87 -7.69
N ARG A 290 0.93 10.13 -8.25
CA ARG A 290 1.10 9.45 -9.53
C ARG A 290 0.06 9.94 -10.52
N PRO A 291 0.46 10.38 -11.73
CA PRO A 291 -0.48 10.90 -12.71
C PRO A 291 -1.42 9.80 -13.20
N ILE A 292 -2.70 10.15 -13.32
CA ILE A 292 -3.68 9.40 -14.09
C ILE A 292 -3.64 9.95 -15.51
N ILE A 293 -3.55 9.08 -16.49
CA ILE A 293 -3.39 9.45 -17.91
C ILE A 293 -4.48 8.78 -18.74
N PRO A 294 -5.26 9.55 -19.52
CA PRO A 294 -5.19 11.01 -19.67
C PRO A 294 -5.64 11.79 -18.43
N TYR A 295 -5.17 13.02 -18.27
CA TYR A 295 -5.36 13.86 -17.08
C TYR A 295 -6.82 14.19 -16.76
N GLU A 296 -7.68 14.21 -17.78
CA GLU A 296 -9.12 14.39 -17.63
C GLU A 296 -9.75 13.36 -16.69
N TRP A 297 -9.16 12.18 -16.59
CA TRP A 297 -9.61 11.14 -15.64
C TRP A 297 -9.24 11.44 -14.19
N ASP A 298 -8.11 12.12 -13.93
CA ASP A 298 -7.81 12.60 -12.58
C ASP A 298 -8.86 13.62 -12.10
N ILE A 299 -9.33 14.50 -13.03
CA ILE A 299 -10.41 15.44 -12.75
C ILE A 299 -11.74 14.73 -12.56
N ARG A 300 -12.14 13.84 -13.49
CA ARG A 300 -13.43 13.11 -13.42
C ARG A 300 -13.55 12.30 -12.12
N LEU A 301 -12.57 11.47 -11.82
CA LEU A 301 -12.53 10.70 -10.57
C LEU A 301 -12.48 11.61 -9.35
N GLY A 302 -11.83 12.77 -9.45
CA GLY A 302 -11.86 13.80 -8.43
C GLY A 302 -13.27 14.37 -8.21
N GLN A 303 -14.05 14.58 -9.26
CA GLN A 303 -15.45 15.05 -9.14
C GLN A 303 -16.38 14.03 -8.49
N GLU A 304 -16.13 12.73 -8.72
CA GLU A 304 -16.88 11.63 -8.10
C GLU A 304 -16.61 11.54 -6.59
N LEU A 305 -15.38 11.70 -6.14
CA LEU A 305 -15.02 11.66 -4.73
C LEU A 305 -15.49 12.93 -4.01
N LYS A 306 -16.39 12.80 -3.03
CA LYS A 306 -16.82 13.90 -2.17
C LYS A 306 -16.00 13.91 -0.89
N LEU A 307 -15.39 15.05 -0.58
CA LEU A 307 -14.71 15.21 0.71
C LEU A 307 -15.75 15.61 1.75
N SER A 308 -15.81 14.83 2.84
CA SER A 308 -16.62 15.24 3.99
C SER A 308 -15.95 16.41 4.68
N THR A 309 -16.73 17.40 5.10
CA THR A 309 -16.28 18.54 5.91
C THR A 309 -15.96 18.17 7.36
N ARG A 310 -15.72 16.89 7.62
CA ARG A 310 -15.34 16.38 8.96
C ARG A 310 -13.90 16.80 9.26
N ALA A 311 -13.74 18.09 9.64
CA ALA A 311 -12.54 18.60 10.26
C ALA A 311 -12.55 18.28 11.75
#